data_2a03fe990ed6ea8f6b5b2050709c6add
#
_entry.id   2a03fe990ed6ea8f6b5b2050709c6add
#
_cell.length_a   1.000
_cell.length_b   1.000
_cell.length_c   1.000
_cell.angle_alpha   90.00
_cell.angle_beta   90.00
_cell.angle_gamma   90.00
#
_symmetry.space_group_name_H-M   'P 1'
#
loop_
_entity.id
_entity.type
_entity.pdbx_description
1 polymer ?
#
loop_
_entity_poly.entity_id
_entity_poly.type
_entity_poly.pdbx_seq_one_letter_code
_entity_poly.pdbx_strand_id
1 'polypeptide(L)'
;DLLIIMLGTNDVKERFGANAACIGAGMERLIQKCKSVDCWGGKEPNILIVAPPRIKEGFHDEVMGDGCVEKSRGVAAQFQMIAARNHVHFLDAEGCEFNQIDFMHLTRHGHAQLAEKLAELVPTLL
;
A
#
# COMPACT_ATOMS: atom_id res chain seq x y z
N ASP A 1 17.67 8.83 6.08
CA ASP A 1 16.31 8.52 6.58
C ASP A 1 15.50 7.89 5.45
N LEU A 2 14.47 7.09 5.79
CA LEU A 2 13.56 6.43 4.87
C LEU A 2 12.11 6.77 5.25
N LEU A 3 11.32 7.23 4.29
CA LEU A 3 9.87 7.37 4.46
C LEU A 3 9.16 6.12 3.91
N ILE A 4 8.35 5.46 4.74
CA ILE A 4 7.53 4.33 4.31
C ILE A 4 6.07 4.76 4.24
N ILE A 5 5.42 4.51 3.09
CA ILE A 5 4.00 4.84 2.87
C ILE A 5 3.25 3.54 2.56
N MET A 6 2.34 3.14 3.45
CA MET A 6 1.42 2.01 3.25
C MET A 6 -0.02 2.52 3.38
N LEU A 7 -0.66 2.77 2.25
CA LEU A 7 -2.03 3.27 2.13
C LEU A 7 -2.74 2.54 0.98
N GLY A 8 -4.07 2.62 0.92
CA GLY A 8 -4.85 2.07 -0.19
C GLY A 8 -5.97 1.13 0.24
N THR A 9 -5.85 0.44 1.38
CA THR A 9 -6.88 -0.49 1.86
C THR A 9 -8.26 0.19 1.99
N ASN A 10 -8.31 1.38 2.56
CA ASN A 10 -9.58 2.09 2.71
C ASN A 10 -10.09 2.70 1.40
N ASP A 11 -9.19 2.99 0.46
CA ASP A 11 -9.53 3.64 -0.81
C ASP A 11 -10.28 2.72 -1.76
N VAL A 12 -10.16 1.38 -1.58
CA VAL A 12 -10.88 0.41 -2.41
C VAL A 12 -12.36 0.28 -2.06
N LYS A 13 -12.83 0.90 -0.97
CA LYS A 13 -14.24 0.89 -0.60
C LYS A 13 -15.11 1.49 -1.71
N GLU A 14 -16.18 0.78 -2.07
CA GLU A 14 -17.01 1.16 -3.23
C GLU A 14 -17.60 2.56 -3.11
N ARG A 15 -17.95 2.97 -1.91
CA ARG A 15 -18.51 4.31 -1.65
C ARG A 15 -17.63 5.47 -2.12
N PHE A 16 -16.32 5.25 -2.29
CA PHE A 16 -15.41 6.29 -2.79
C PHE A 16 -15.30 6.30 -4.31
N GLY A 17 -15.82 5.30 -5.02
CA GLY A 17 -15.83 5.23 -6.47
C GLY A 17 -14.46 5.12 -7.13
N ALA A 18 -13.38 5.00 -6.37
CA ALA A 18 -12.03 4.90 -6.91
C ALA A 18 -11.75 3.48 -7.43
N ASN A 19 -11.16 3.37 -8.60
CA ASN A 19 -10.56 2.15 -9.10
C ASN A 19 -9.06 2.11 -8.77
N ALA A 20 -8.39 1.00 -9.06
CA ALA A 20 -6.97 0.83 -8.76
C ALA A 20 -6.07 1.91 -9.40
N ALA A 21 -6.39 2.37 -10.61
CA ALA A 21 -5.65 3.43 -11.27
C ALA A 21 -5.82 4.80 -10.57
N CYS A 22 -7.03 5.10 -10.09
CA CYS A 22 -7.28 6.33 -9.30
C CYS A 22 -6.52 6.29 -7.97
N ILE A 23 -6.50 5.12 -7.31
CA ILE A 23 -5.75 4.92 -6.05
C ILE A 23 -4.25 5.08 -6.32
N GLY A 24 -3.75 4.51 -7.41
CA GLY A 24 -2.38 4.70 -7.87
C GLY A 24 -2.04 6.16 -8.10
N ALA A 25 -2.88 6.91 -8.81
CA ALA A 25 -2.68 8.34 -9.03
C ALA A 25 -2.63 9.13 -7.72
N GLY A 26 -3.43 8.74 -6.71
CA GLY A 26 -3.37 9.31 -5.37
C GLY A 26 -2.01 9.06 -4.69
N MET A 27 -1.51 7.83 -4.75
CA MET A 27 -0.18 7.47 -4.25
C MET A 27 0.92 8.27 -4.96
N GLU A 28 0.85 8.42 -6.27
CA GLU A 28 1.83 9.21 -7.02
C GLU A 28 1.85 10.67 -6.59
N ARG A 29 0.68 11.26 -6.33
CA ARG A 29 0.61 12.64 -5.81
C ARG A 29 1.25 12.76 -4.42
N LEU A 30 1.11 11.75 -3.55
CA LEU A 30 1.79 11.70 -2.26
C LEU A 30 3.31 11.65 -2.45
N ILE A 31 3.82 10.79 -3.32
CA ILE A 31 5.25 10.71 -3.63
C ILE A 31 5.77 12.07 -4.12
N GLN A 32 5.09 12.71 -5.07
CA GLN A 32 5.49 14.01 -5.58
C GLN A 32 5.49 15.07 -4.47
N LYS A 33 4.48 15.05 -3.60
CA LYS A 33 4.43 15.95 -2.44
C LYS A 33 5.60 15.71 -1.49
N CYS A 34 5.90 14.47 -1.15
CA CYS A 34 7.04 14.13 -0.28
C CYS A 34 8.37 14.59 -0.88
N LYS A 35 8.56 14.44 -2.19
CA LYS A 35 9.76 14.91 -2.90
C LYS A 35 9.88 16.44 -2.91
N SER A 36 8.77 17.17 -2.89
CA SER A 36 8.75 18.64 -2.93
C SER A 36 8.99 19.31 -1.59
N VAL A 37 9.02 18.56 -0.49
CA VAL A 37 9.20 19.11 0.87
C VAL A 37 10.68 19.12 1.23
N ASP A 38 11.17 20.22 1.76
CA ASP A 38 12.53 20.35 2.27
C ASP A 38 12.67 19.68 3.66
N CYS A 39 12.76 18.36 3.66
CA CYS A 39 12.91 17.56 4.89
C CYS A 39 14.00 16.48 4.76
N TRP A 40 14.69 16.42 3.66
CA TRP A 40 15.64 15.35 3.32
C TRP A 40 17.09 15.69 3.68
N GLY A 41 17.32 16.87 4.30
CA GLY A 41 18.66 17.28 4.73
C GLY A 41 19.65 17.44 3.59
N GLY A 42 19.18 17.88 2.42
CA GLY A 42 19.99 18.05 1.21
C GLY A 42 20.32 16.75 0.47
N LYS A 43 19.74 15.62 0.89
CA LYS A 43 19.85 14.32 0.20
C LYS A 43 18.67 14.09 -0.72
N GLU A 44 18.82 13.14 -1.65
CA GLU A 44 17.72 12.67 -2.46
C GLU A 44 16.63 12.00 -1.60
N PRO A 45 15.35 12.21 -1.93
CA PRO A 45 14.24 11.60 -1.24
C PRO A 45 14.29 10.07 -1.27
N ASN A 46 14.37 9.43 -0.11
CA ASN A 46 14.37 7.97 0.03
C ASN A 46 12.99 7.51 0.50
N ILE A 47 12.21 6.93 -0.42
CA ILE A 47 10.79 6.59 -0.20
C ILE A 47 10.55 5.12 -0.56
N LEU A 48 9.88 4.39 0.33
CA LEU A 48 9.34 3.06 0.10
C LEU A 48 7.81 3.13 0.10
N ILE A 49 7.18 2.71 -0.98
CA ILE A 49 5.74 2.50 -1.00
C ILE A 49 5.44 1.01 -0.83
N VAL A 50 4.48 0.72 0.05
CA VAL A 50 4.05 -0.64 0.37
C VAL A 50 2.62 -0.80 -0.13
N ALA A 51 2.40 -1.72 -1.07
CA ALA A 51 1.05 -2.11 -1.46
C ALA A 51 0.44 -2.95 -0.33
N PRO A 52 -0.74 -2.57 0.19
CA PRO A 52 -1.41 -3.38 1.20
C PRO A 52 -1.81 -4.74 0.60
N PRO A 53 -1.92 -5.78 1.44
CA PRO A 53 -2.42 -7.06 0.97
C PRO A 53 -3.82 -6.93 0.37
N ARG A 54 -4.14 -7.80 -0.58
CA ARG A 54 -5.45 -7.80 -1.25
C ARG A 54 -6.55 -8.24 -0.29
N ILE A 55 -7.67 -7.55 -0.32
CA ILE A 55 -8.86 -7.93 0.48
C ILE A 55 -9.32 -9.32 0.04
N LYS A 56 -9.62 -10.17 1.02
CA LYS A 56 -9.91 -11.58 0.75
C LYS A 56 -11.37 -11.79 0.31
N GLU A 57 -11.57 -12.83 -0.46
CA GLU A 57 -12.90 -13.35 -0.75
C GLU A 57 -13.58 -13.73 0.57
N GLY A 58 -14.85 -13.39 0.71
CA GLY A 58 -15.58 -13.48 1.97
C GLY A 58 -15.78 -12.13 2.65
N PHE A 59 -15.06 -11.08 2.24
CA PHE A 59 -15.37 -9.72 2.66
C PHE A 59 -16.81 -9.36 2.24
N HIS A 60 -17.59 -8.91 3.20
CA HIS A 60 -18.95 -8.42 2.99
C HIS A 60 -19.19 -7.24 3.92
N ASP A 61 -19.67 -6.13 3.36
CA ASP A 61 -20.03 -4.95 4.15
C ASP A 61 -21.13 -4.15 3.41
N GLU A 62 -22.29 -4.08 4.00
CA GLU A 62 -23.47 -3.39 3.43
C GLU A 62 -23.22 -1.88 3.22
N VAL A 63 -22.36 -1.27 4.03
CA VAL A 63 -22.06 0.16 3.96
C VAL A 63 -20.94 0.47 3.00
N MET A 64 -19.93 -0.40 2.92
CA MET A 64 -18.71 -0.19 2.14
C MET A 64 -18.78 -0.77 0.74
N GLY A 65 -19.73 -1.70 0.51
CA GLY A 65 -19.89 -2.43 -0.75
C GLY A 65 -18.90 -3.58 -0.92
N ASP A 66 -19.29 -4.59 -1.68
CA ASP A 66 -18.52 -5.84 -1.85
C ASP A 66 -17.43 -5.77 -2.94
N GLY A 67 -17.41 -4.72 -3.77
CA GLY A 67 -16.43 -4.52 -4.84
C GLY A 67 -14.99 -4.26 -4.37
N CYS A 68 -14.76 -4.17 -3.06
CA CYS A 68 -13.43 -3.98 -2.47
C CYS A 68 -12.45 -5.08 -2.87
N VAL A 69 -12.91 -6.34 -2.93
CA VAL A 69 -12.08 -7.50 -3.28
C VAL A 69 -11.47 -7.31 -4.67
N GLU A 70 -12.30 -7.05 -5.67
CA GLU A 70 -11.85 -6.90 -7.05
C GLU A 70 -10.95 -5.66 -7.24
N LYS A 71 -11.33 -4.54 -6.65
CA LYS A 71 -10.54 -3.30 -6.72
C LYS A 71 -9.16 -3.47 -6.10
N SER A 72 -9.06 -4.18 -4.97
CA SER A 72 -7.78 -4.38 -4.26
C SER A 72 -6.77 -5.18 -5.08
N ARG A 73 -7.23 -6.07 -5.98
CA ARG A 73 -6.36 -6.89 -6.83
C ARG A 73 -5.45 -6.08 -7.74
N GLY A 74 -5.91 -4.92 -8.20
CA GLY A 74 -5.16 -4.07 -9.11
C GLY A 74 -4.17 -3.11 -8.44
N VAL A 75 -4.27 -2.88 -7.13
CA VAL A 75 -3.52 -1.81 -6.44
C VAL A 75 -2.02 -2.06 -6.46
N ALA A 76 -1.56 -3.28 -6.19
CA ALA A 76 -0.14 -3.61 -6.15
C ALA A 76 0.54 -3.37 -7.51
N ALA A 77 -0.09 -3.79 -8.61
CA ALA A 77 0.44 -3.56 -9.96
C ALA A 77 0.55 -2.05 -10.29
N GLN A 78 -0.45 -1.25 -9.88
CA GLN A 78 -0.40 0.20 -10.05
C GLN A 78 0.76 0.81 -9.21
N PHE A 79 0.91 0.41 -7.96
CA PHE A 79 1.98 0.91 -7.10
C PHE A 79 3.36 0.52 -7.60
N GLN A 80 3.55 -0.71 -8.08
CA GLN A 80 4.82 -1.15 -8.66
C GLN A 80 5.21 -0.29 -9.88
N MET A 81 4.27 -0.05 -10.78
CA MET A 81 4.48 0.79 -11.96
C MET A 81 4.82 2.24 -11.58
N ILE A 82 4.13 2.79 -10.58
CA ILE A 82 4.35 4.14 -10.07
C ILE A 82 5.71 4.24 -9.37
N ALA A 83 6.09 3.23 -8.58
CA ALA A 83 7.40 3.19 -7.94
C ALA A 83 8.53 3.26 -8.96
N ALA A 84 8.45 2.43 -10.00
CA ALA A 84 9.44 2.43 -11.08
C ALA A 84 9.53 3.79 -11.79
N ARG A 85 8.39 4.39 -12.15
CA ARG A 85 8.31 5.69 -12.83
C ARG A 85 8.85 6.83 -12.01
N ASN A 86 8.66 6.77 -10.69
CA ASN A 86 9.09 7.81 -9.76
C ASN A 86 10.44 7.53 -9.09
N HIS A 87 11.12 6.44 -9.45
CA HIS A 87 12.39 6.05 -8.84
C HIS A 87 12.32 5.98 -7.31
N VAL A 88 11.28 5.31 -6.80
CA VAL A 88 11.10 5.00 -5.37
C VAL A 88 11.02 3.49 -5.18
N HIS A 89 11.23 3.04 -3.94
CA HIS A 89 11.22 1.62 -3.62
C HIS A 89 9.78 1.09 -3.51
N PHE A 90 9.61 -0.22 -3.73
CA PHE A 90 8.32 -0.89 -3.70
C PHE A 90 8.39 -2.19 -2.92
N LEU A 91 7.34 -2.46 -2.12
CA LEU A 91 7.10 -3.74 -1.47
C LEU A 91 5.63 -4.14 -1.64
N ASP A 92 5.38 -5.39 -2.05
CA ASP A 92 4.04 -5.99 -2.01
C ASP A 92 3.89 -6.76 -0.68
N ALA A 93 2.92 -6.33 0.14
CA ALA A 93 2.62 -6.98 1.41
C ALA A 93 1.70 -8.21 1.25
N GLU A 94 1.43 -8.66 0.03
CA GLU A 94 0.62 -9.87 -0.20
C GLU A 94 1.21 -11.09 0.51
N GLY A 95 0.33 -11.98 0.95
CA GLY A 95 0.68 -13.17 1.73
C GLY A 95 0.67 -12.99 3.24
N CYS A 96 0.52 -11.75 3.75
CA CYS A 96 0.28 -11.52 5.18
C CYS A 96 -1.12 -11.98 5.58
N GLU A 97 -1.23 -12.60 6.76
CA GLU A 97 -2.47 -13.21 7.24
C GLU A 97 -3.52 -12.16 7.59
N PHE A 98 -4.73 -12.35 7.04
CA PHE A 98 -5.92 -11.56 7.39
C PHE A 98 -6.73 -12.24 8.50
N ASN A 99 -7.44 -11.42 9.29
CA ASN A 99 -8.43 -11.97 10.19
C ASN A 99 -9.64 -12.51 9.39
N GLN A 100 -10.32 -13.49 9.97
CA GLN A 100 -11.50 -14.13 9.36
C GLN A 100 -12.82 -13.52 9.83
N ILE A 101 -12.78 -12.32 10.42
CA ILE A 101 -13.97 -11.59 10.86
C ILE A 101 -14.36 -10.58 9.79
N ASP A 102 -13.42 -9.74 9.37
CA ASP A 102 -13.67 -8.69 8.37
C ASP A 102 -12.93 -8.88 7.05
N PHE A 103 -12.03 -9.84 6.95
CA PHE A 103 -11.25 -10.17 5.73
C PHE A 103 -10.51 -8.98 5.11
N MET A 104 -10.32 -7.91 5.87
CA MET A 104 -9.71 -6.66 5.44
C MET A 104 -8.50 -6.27 6.29
N HIS A 105 -8.47 -6.62 7.56
CA HIS A 105 -7.39 -6.26 8.47
C HIS A 105 -6.49 -7.46 8.79
N LEU A 106 -5.20 -7.19 8.98
CA LEU A 106 -4.22 -8.20 9.35
C LEU A 106 -4.48 -8.75 10.77
N THR A 107 -4.20 -10.04 10.96
CA THR A 107 -4.07 -10.61 12.31
C THR A 107 -2.79 -10.11 12.97
N ARG A 108 -2.62 -10.41 14.26
CA ARG A 108 -1.34 -10.20 14.94
C ARG A 108 -0.18 -10.92 14.22
N HIS A 109 -0.43 -12.14 13.72
CA HIS A 109 0.54 -12.90 12.93
C HIS A 109 0.82 -12.22 11.59
N GLY A 110 -0.21 -11.75 10.89
CA GLY A 110 -0.05 -10.98 9.65
C GLY A 110 0.77 -9.71 9.82
N HIS A 111 0.64 -9.01 10.96
CA HIS A 111 1.51 -7.87 11.29
C HIS A 111 2.96 -8.31 11.51
N ALA A 112 3.22 -9.47 12.14
CA ALA A 112 4.57 -10.01 12.29
C ALA A 112 5.18 -10.35 10.93
N GLN A 113 4.43 -11.00 10.04
CA GLN A 113 4.86 -11.29 8.68
C GLN A 113 5.21 -10.03 7.88
N LEU A 114 4.42 -8.96 8.01
CA LEU A 114 4.74 -7.68 7.38
C LEU A 114 6.03 -7.08 7.98
N ALA A 115 6.18 -7.16 9.30
CA ALA A 115 7.39 -6.67 9.97
C ALA A 115 8.65 -7.42 9.52
N GLU A 116 8.57 -8.74 9.32
CA GLU A 116 9.66 -9.55 8.79
C GLU A 116 10.06 -9.10 7.38
N LYS A 117 9.09 -8.94 6.46
CA LYS A 117 9.34 -8.42 5.10
C LYS A 117 10.04 -7.05 5.13
N LEU A 118 9.61 -6.16 6.02
CA LEU A 118 10.23 -4.84 6.18
C LEU A 118 11.62 -4.92 6.81
N ALA A 119 11.82 -5.81 7.79
CA ALA A 119 13.12 -6.01 8.46
C ALA A 119 14.20 -6.55 7.50
N GLU A 120 13.80 -7.34 6.51
CA GLU A 120 14.71 -7.82 5.46
C GLU A 120 15.04 -6.71 4.44
N LEU A 121 14.06 -5.91 4.05
CA LEU A 121 14.22 -4.92 2.98
C LEU A 121 14.85 -3.61 3.45
N VAL A 122 14.35 -3.05 4.55
CA VAL A 122 14.72 -1.69 5.01
C VAL A 122 16.22 -1.50 5.20
N PRO A 123 16.99 -2.45 5.77
CA PRO A 123 18.45 -2.29 5.91
C PRO A 123 19.18 -2.14 4.56
N THR A 124 18.61 -2.64 3.47
CA THR A 124 19.21 -2.54 2.14
C THR A 124 18.94 -1.19 1.47
N LEU A 125 18.04 -0.38 2.04
CA LEU A 125 17.60 0.91 1.52
C LEU A 125 18.20 2.10 2.29
N LEU A 126 18.91 1.86 3.38
CA LEU A 126 19.53 2.86 4.23
C LEU A 126 21.02 2.99 3.94
#